data_6617d341db93caff1df5e04e5ab1f2ad
#
_entry.id   6617d341db93caff1df5e04e5ab1f2ad
#
_cell.length_a   1.000
_cell.length_b   1.000
_cell.length_c   1.000
_cell.angle_alpha   90.00
_cell.angle_beta   90.00
_cell.angle_gamma   90.00
#
_symmetry.space_group_name_H-M   'P 1'
#
loop_
_entity.id
_entity.type
_entity.pdbx_description
1 polymer ?
#
loop_
_entity_poly.entity_id
_entity_poly.type
_entity_poly.pdbx_seq_one_letter_code
_entity_poly.pdbx_strand_id
1 'polypeptide(L)'
;MCVLILFSCEVYQCGSMIVKEKYKSKVIGGAMVRTINVNEITKNIKEMCIEANHYLSPDMDKAMKQAEQTEKSPLGKQILGQLQENLKIAAEDMIPICQDTGMAVIFLEIGQDVHFEGGLLEDAVNEGVRQGYVDGYLRKSVVKDPLIRENTKDNTPAILHTKIVAGNKVKIKVAPKGFGSENMSRVFM
;
A
#
# COMPACT_ATOMS: atom_id res chain seq x y z
N MET A 1 -13.26 1.04 -31.18
CA MET A 1 -13.65 -0.01 -30.23
C MET A 1 -12.71 0.15 -29.04
N CYS A 2 -13.13 0.93 -28.05
CA CYS A 2 -12.32 1.18 -26.85
C CYS A 2 -12.23 -0.09 -26.02
N VAL A 3 -11.02 -0.58 -25.82
CA VAL A 3 -10.76 -1.64 -24.85
C VAL A 3 -10.96 -1.01 -23.46
N LEU A 4 -12.10 -1.30 -22.86
CA LEU A 4 -12.37 -0.96 -21.48
C LEU A 4 -11.58 -1.94 -20.62
N ILE A 5 -10.41 -1.54 -20.14
CA ILE A 5 -9.74 -2.27 -19.05
C ILE A 5 -10.55 -1.96 -17.78
N LEU A 6 -11.51 -2.82 -17.51
CA LEU A 6 -12.18 -2.86 -16.21
C LEU A 6 -11.19 -3.33 -15.17
N PHE A 7 -10.47 -2.39 -14.56
CA PHE A 7 -9.88 -2.66 -13.26
C PHE A 7 -11.04 -2.70 -12.26
N SER A 8 -11.59 -3.89 -12.06
CA SER A 8 -12.39 -4.13 -10.86
C SER A 8 -11.48 -3.79 -9.68
N CYS A 9 -11.94 -2.90 -8.82
CA CYS A 9 -11.26 -2.53 -7.59
C CYS A 9 -11.36 -3.70 -6.59
N GLU A 10 -10.75 -4.82 -6.94
CA GLU A 10 -10.42 -5.83 -5.95
C GLU A 10 -9.24 -5.29 -5.16
N VAL A 11 -9.43 -5.25 -3.86
CA VAL A 11 -8.44 -4.84 -2.86
C VAL A 11 -7.16 -5.61 -3.12
N TYR A 12 -6.21 -4.99 -3.80
CA TYR A 12 -4.92 -5.59 -4.10
C TYR A 12 -4.25 -5.98 -2.79
N GLN A 13 -4.01 -7.27 -2.62
CA GLN A 13 -3.13 -7.79 -1.58
C GLN A 13 -1.68 -7.49 -1.98
N CYS A 14 -1.28 -6.24 -1.90
CA CYS A 14 0.14 -5.93 -1.88
C CYS A 14 0.67 -6.40 -0.53
N GLY A 15 1.61 -7.33 -0.56
CA GLY A 15 2.40 -7.87 0.52
C GLY A 15 1.77 -7.90 1.92
N SER A 16 1.11 -8.99 2.32
CA SER A 16 0.77 -9.21 3.73
C SER A 16 2.03 -9.64 4.48
N MET A 17 2.78 -8.69 5.03
CA MET A 17 3.90 -8.99 5.90
C MET A 17 3.37 -9.33 7.29
N ILE A 18 3.53 -10.57 7.72
CA ILE A 18 3.33 -10.95 9.13
C ILE A 18 4.62 -10.56 9.85
N VAL A 19 4.55 -9.58 10.74
CA VAL A 19 5.68 -9.18 11.57
C VAL A 19 6.13 -10.39 12.39
N LYS A 20 7.27 -10.99 11.98
CA LYS A 20 7.92 -12.10 12.71
C LYS A 20 9.08 -11.52 13.50
N GLU A 21 8.87 -11.12 14.73
CA GLU A 21 9.98 -10.80 15.64
C GLU A 21 9.78 -11.37 17.07
N LYS A 22 10.88 -11.45 17.81
CA LYS A 22 10.93 -11.95 19.20
C LYS A 22 10.06 -11.10 20.11
N TYR A 23 8.97 -11.67 20.57
CA TYR A 23 7.97 -10.98 21.37
C TYR A 23 8.30 -11.04 22.86
N LYS A 24 8.18 -9.89 23.54
CA LYS A 24 7.99 -9.86 24.98
C LYS A 24 6.49 -10.00 25.26
N SER A 25 6.09 -11.06 25.95
CA SER A 25 4.71 -11.23 26.40
C SER A 25 4.61 -10.81 27.88
N LYS A 26 3.60 -10.01 28.19
CA LYS A 26 3.23 -9.65 29.54
C LYS A 26 1.87 -10.25 29.85
N VAL A 27 1.73 -10.93 31.00
CA VAL A 27 0.44 -11.46 31.43
C VAL A 27 -0.31 -10.38 32.19
N ILE A 28 -1.48 -10.01 31.66
CA ILE A 28 -2.42 -9.13 32.38
C ILE A 28 -3.72 -9.92 32.54
N GLY A 29 -4.16 -10.12 33.77
CA GLY A 29 -5.43 -10.81 34.07
C GLY A 29 -5.51 -12.27 33.61
N GLY A 30 -4.37 -13.01 33.53
CA GLY A 30 -4.32 -14.41 33.15
C GLY A 30 -4.27 -14.71 31.67
N ALA A 31 -4.42 -13.72 30.78
CA ALA A 31 -4.22 -13.87 29.35
C ALA A 31 -2.81 -13.42 28.94
N MET A 32 -2.21 -14.12 27.97
CA MET A 32 -0.93 -13.68 27.39
C MET A 32 -1.19 -12.51 26.44
N VAL A 33 -0.90 -11.30 26.87
CA VAL A 33 -0.95 -10.09 26.04
C VAL A 33 0.38 -9.92 25.30
N ARG A 34 0.32 -9.78 24.00
CA ARG A 34 1.50 -9.49 23.18
C ARG A 34 1.76 -7.99 23.15
N THR A 35 2.93 -7.57 23.54
CA THR A 35 3.35 -6.17 23.44
C THR A 35 4.13 -5.95 22.14
N ILE A 36 3.78 -4.91 21.40
CA ILE A 36 4.42 -4.49 20.16
C ILE A 36 4.83 -3.02 20.31
N ASN A 37 6.09 -2.72 20.02
CA ASN A 37 6.55 -1.34 19.96
C ASN A 37 6.07 -0.69 18.65
N VAL A 38 5.49 0.51 18.74
CA VAL A 38 4.96 1.21 17.56
C VAL A 38 6.02 1.55 16.51
N ASN A 39 7.31 1.61 16.90
CA ASN A 39 8.39 1.81 15.95
C ASN A 39 8.53 0.66 14.93
N GLU A 40 8.13 -0.56 15.32
CA GLU A 40 8.05 -1.70 14.40
C GLU A 40 6.97 -1.46 13.34
N ILE A 41 5.84 -0.88 13.74
CA ILE A 41 4.76 -0.50 12.81
C ILE A 41 5.26 0.56 11.84
N THR A 42 5.91 1.62 12.33
CA THR A 42 6.51 2.68 11.51
C THR A 42 7.46 2.11 10.46
N LYS A 43 8.40 1.26 10.88
CA LYS A 43 9.39 0.65 9.99
C LYS A 43 8.72 -0.19 8.90
N ASN A 44 7.79 -1.08 9.29
CA ASN A 44 7.12 -1.94 8.32
C ASN A 44 6.28 -1.14 7.31
N ILE A 45 5.53 -0.13 7.77
CA ILE A 45 4.73 0.72 6.87
C ILE A 45 5.62 1.49 5.90
N LYS A 46 6.76 2.03 6.35
CA LYS A 46 7.76 2.66 5.49
C LYS A 46 8.19 1.73 4.36
N GLU A 47 8.65 0.53 4.70
CA GLU A 47 9.13 -0.46 3.75
C GLU A 47 8.02 -0.87 2.78
N MET A 48 6.81 -1.12 3.28
CA MET A 48 5.65 -1.49 2.46
C MET A 48 5.20 -0.38 1.51
N CYS A 49 5.27 0.90 1.91
CA CYS A 49 4.97 2.02 1.01
C CYS A 49 5.94 2.07 -0.17
N ILE A 50 7.23 1.84 0.07
CA ILE A 50 8.24 1.80 -0.98
C ILE A 50 8.00 0.59 -1.88
N GLU A 51 7.91 -0.61 -1.30
CA GLU A 51 7.72 -1.86 -2.04
C GLU A 51 6.48 -1.82 -2.93
N ALA A 52 5.34 -1.37 -2.40
CA ALA A 52 4.08 -1.31 -3.12
C ALA A 52 4.07 -0.36 -4.34
N ASN A 53 4.99 0.60 -4.39
CA ASN A 53 5.12 1.53 -5.51
C ASN A 53 6.20 1.12 -6.52
N HIS A 54 7.02 0.10 -6.21
CA HIS A 54 8.11 -0.34 -7.10
C HIS A 54 7.90 -1.74 -7.67
N TYR A 55 7.08 -2.57 -7.02
CA TYR A 55 6.86 -3.95 -7.44
C TYR A 55 5.38 -4.27 -7.55
N LEU A 56 5.03 -5.05 -8.56
CA LEU A 56 3.72 -5.70 -8.62
C LEU A 56 3.68 -6.94 -7.74
N SER A 57 2.48 -7.28 -7.27
CA SER A 57 2.25 -8.59 -6.66
C SER A 57 2.42 -9.72 -7.69
N PRO A 58 2.84 -10.92 -7.26
CA PRO A 58 3.09 -12.04 -8.18
C PRO A 58 1.88 -12.45 -9.03
N ASP A 59 0.67 -12.29 -8.50
CA ASP A 59 -0.58 -12.56 -9.21
C ASP A 59 -0.84 -11.55 -10.32
N MET A 60 -0.55 -10.27 -10.07
CA MET A 60 -0.66 -9.21 -11.08
C MET A 60 0.40 -9.34 -12.17
N ASP A 61 1.64 -9.64 -11.82
CA ASP A 61 2.71 -9.92 -12.79
C ASP A 61 2.31 -11.08 -13.72
N LYS A 62 1.79 -12.17 -13.13
CA LYS A 62 1.26 -13.30 -13.90
C LYS A 62 0.11 -12.90 -14.82
N ALA A 63 -0.85 -12.09 -14.31
CA ALA A 63 -1.99 -11.64 -15.10
C ALA A 63 -1.55 -10.76 -16.28
N MET A 64 -0.58 -9.86 -16.08
CA MET A 64 -0.02 -9.02 -17.12
C MET A 64 0.66 -9.85 -18.22
N LYS A 65 1.47 -10.84 -17.84
CA LYS A 65 2.13 -11.75 -18.79
C LYS A 65 1.12 -12.58 -19.58
N GLN A 66 0.06 -13.04 -18.92
CA GLN A 66 -1.02 -13.78 -19.59
C GLN A 66 -1.81 -12.89 -20.55
N ALA A 67 -2.09 -11.65 -20.15
CA ALA A 67 -2.79 -10.68 -21.00
C ALA A 67 -2.03 -10.40 -22.30
N GLU A 68 -0.71 -10.21 -22.23
CA GLU A 68 0.13 -10.02 -23.43
C GLU A 68 0.07 -11.21 -24.38
N GLN A 69 0.08 -12.45 -23.86
CA GLN A 69 0.01 -13.67 -24.67
C GLN A 69 -1.34 -13.82 -25.37
N THR A 70 -2.43 -13.43 -24.71
CA THR A 70 -3.80 -13.63 -25.20
C THR A 70 -4.35 -12.46 -26.00
N GLU A 71 -3.74 -11.27 -25.91
CA GLU A 71 -4.15 -10.09 -26.64
C GLU A 71 -4.06 -10.35 -28.16
N LYS A 72 -5.09 -9.93 -28.89
CA LYS A 72 -5.18 -10.12 -30.34
C LYS A 72 -4.77 -8.89 -31.14
N SER A 73 -4.94 -7.70 -30.56
CA SER A 73 -4.57 -6.45 -31.20
C SER A 73 -3.05 -6.26 -31.19
N PRO A 74 -2.41 -6.00 -32.34
CA PRO A 74 -0.99 -5.67 -32.36
C PRO A 74 -0.63 -4.46 -31.47
N LEU A 75 -1.48 -3.43 -31.49
CA LEU A 75 -1.31 -2.26 -30.64
C LEU A 75 -1.46 -2.61 -29.16
N GLY A 76 -2.43 -3.46 -28.82
CA GLY A 76 -2.62 -3.93 -27.44
C GLY A 76 -1.40 -4.70 -26.92
N LYS A 77 -0.83 -5.59 -27.74
CA LYS A 77 0.42 -6.29 -27.40
C LYS A 77 1.59 -5.34 -27.18
N GLN A 78 1.76 -4.36 -28.05
CA GLN A 78 2.81 -3.36 -27.93
C GLN A 78 2.67 -2.58 -26.61
N ILE A 79 1.47 -2.16 -26.25
CA ILE A 79 1.21 -1.44 -24.98
C ILE A 79 1.52 -2.34 -23.79
N LEU A 80 1.06 -3.60 -23.78
CA LEU A 80 1.33 -4.53 -22.69
C LEU A 80 2.83 -4.81 -22.55
N GLY A 81 3.57 -4.93 -23.65
CA GLY A 81 5.02 -5.06 -23.63
C GLY A 81 5.71 -3.84 -23.01
N GLN A 82 5.30 -2.62 -23.39
CA GLN A 82 5.81 -1.39 -22.79
C GLN A 82 5.53 -1.30 -21.29
N LEU A 83 4.35 -1.74 -20.85
CA LEU A 83 4.02 -1.79 -19.42
C LEU A 83 4.93 -2.76 -18.67
N GLN A 84 5.22 -3.94 -19.23
CA GLN A 84 6.13 -4.90 -18.60
C GLN A 84 7.58 -4.39 -18.57
N GLU A 85 8.03 -3.70 -19.61
CA GLU A 85 9.34 -3.05 -19.62
C GLU A 85 9.42 -1.96 -18.54
N ASN A 86 8.38 -1.13 -18.40
CA ASN A 86 8.29 -0.15 -17.33
C ASN A 86 8.40 -0.78 -15.94
N LEU A 87 7.72 -1.90 -15.70
CA LEU A 87 7.79 -2.62 -14.43
C LEU A 87 9.21 -3.13 -14.14
N LYS A 88 9.91 -3.60 -15.16
CA LYS A 88 11.30 -4.06 -15.03
C LYS A 88 12.23 -2.89 -14.67
N ILE A 89 12.13 -1.77 -15.39
CA ILE A 89 12.92 -0.56 -15.11
C ILE A 89 12.61 -0.05 -13.70
N ALA A 90 11.34 -0.01 -13.30
CA ALA A 90 10.95 0.44 -11.97
C ALA A 90 11.61 -0.39 -10.86
N ALA A 91 11.67 -1.72 -11.04
CA ALA A 91 12.27 -2.63 -10.08
C ALA A 91 13.82 -2.56 -10.06
N GLU A 92 14.45 -2.39 -11.22
CA GLU A 92 15.93 -2.35 -11.36
C GLU A 92 16.51 -1.02 -10.90
N ASP A 93 15.87 0.09 -11.26
CA ASP A 93 16.36 1.44 -10.98
C ASP A 93 15.75 2.06 -9.71
N MET A 94 14.88 1.33 -9.01
CA MET A 94 14.16 1.81 -7.82
C MET A 94 13.42 3.13 -8.11
N ILE A 95 12.72 3.18 -9.22
CA ILE A 95 11.85 4.27 -9.65
C ILE A 95 10.40 3.84 -9.49
N PRO A 96 9.50 4.66 -8.96
CA PRO A 96 8.09 4.29 -8.86
C PRO A 96 7.49 3.89 -10.21
N ILE A 97 6.66 2.84 -10.20
CA ILE A 97 5.99 2.30 -11.40
C ILE A 97 5.19 3.39 -12.15
N CYS A 98 4.64 4.33 -11.41
CA CYS A 98 3.81 5.42 -11.94
C CYS A 98 4.13 6.74 -11.23
N GLN A 99 3.97 7.86 -11.92
CA GLN A 99 4.07 9.20 -11.30
C GLN A 99 2.94 9.47 -10.29
N ASP A 100 1.82 8.78 -10.38
CA ASP A 100 0.73 8.87 -9.40
C ASP A 100 0.86 7.76 -8.35
N THR A 101 1.62 8.05 -7.31
CA THR A 101 1.78 7.15 -6.16
C THR A 101 0.69 7.35 -5.10
N GLY A 102 -0.22 8.30 -5.33
CA GLY A 102 -1.49 8.49 -4.64
C GLY A 102 -1.41 8.80 -3.15
N MET A 103 -2.45 8.39 -2.44
CA MET A 103 -2.52 8.40 -0.97
C MET A 103 -2.21 7.01 -0.42
N ALA A 104 -1.62 6.94 0.77
CA ALA A 104 -1.47 5.67 1.47
C ALA A 104 -2.79 5.30 2.16
N VAL A 105 -3.39 4.18 1.79
CA VAL A 105 -4.51 3.56 2.49
C VAL A 105 -3.98 2.38 3.28
N ILE A 106 -4.14 2.44 4.59
CA ILE A 106 -3.60 1.45 5.54
C ILE A 106 -4.75 0.69 6.17
N PHE A 107 -4.72 -0.62 6.06
CA PHE A 107 -5.65 -1.51 6.77
C PHE A 107 -4.91 -2.26 7.85
N LEU A 108 -5.37 -2.11 9.09
CA LEU A 108 -4.85 -2.81 10.27
C LEU A 108 -5.89 -3.80 10.80
N GLU A 109 -5.54 -5.08 10.82
CA GLU A 109 -6.25 -6.08 11.63
C GLU A 109 -5.45 -6.28 12.92
N ILE A 110 -6.00 -5.87 14.05
CA ILE A 110 -5.32 -5.85 15.35
C ILE A 110 -5.93 -6.94 16.23
N GLY A 111 -5.10 -7.87 16.67
CA GLY A 111 -5.52 -8.89 17.62
C GLY A 111 -5.96 -8.28 18.95
N GLN A 112 -7.06 -8.76 19.53
CA GLN A 112 -7.61 -8.25 20.79
C GLN A 112 -6.62 -8.35 21.95
N ASP A 113 -5.69 -9.30 21.91
CA ASP A 113 -4.66 -9.53 22.91
C ASP A 113 -3.33 -8.83 22.56
N VAL A 114 -3.39 -7.72 21.81
CA VAL A 114 -2.24 -6.88 21.48
C VAL A 114 -2.27 -5.60 22.31
N HIS A 115 -1.13 -5.26 22.87
CA HIS A 115 -0.87 -3.97 23.49
C HIS A 115 0.24 -3.23 22.74
N PHE A 116 0.01 -1.97 22.40
CA PHE A 116 1.01 -1.12 21.78
C PHE A 116 1.74 -0.28 22.84
N GLU A 117 3.07 -0.18 22.69
CA GLU A 117 3.90 0.67 23.54
C GLU A 117 4.81 1.58 22.69
N GLY A 118 5.30 2.66 23.27
CA GLY A 118 6.25 3.57 22.63
C GLY A 118 5.62 4.77 21.93
N GLY A 119 4.29 4.92 21.96
CA GLY A 119 3.58 6.06 21.41
C GLY A 119 2.18 5.72 20.92
N LEU A 120 1.54 6.67 20.25
CA LEU A 120 0.25 6.45 19.62
C LEU A 120 0.41 5.67 18.31
N LEU A 121 -0.46 4.67 18.09
CA LEU A 121 -0.43 3.85 16.89
C LEU A 121 -0.66 4.67 15.62
N GLU A 122 -1.58 5.63 15.65
CA GLU A 122 -1.89 6.48 14.50
C GLU A 122 -0.69 7.37 14.12
N ASP A 123 0.01 7.92 15.10
CA ASP A 123 1.22 8.71 14.87
C ASP A 123 2.31 7.86 14.23
N ALA A 124 2.48 6.63 14.70
CA ALA A 124 3.45 5.69 14.16
C ALA A 124 3.12 5.26 12.70
N VAL A 125 1.83 5.10 12.39
CA VAL A 125 1.36 4.85 11.01
C VAL A 125 1.71 6.02 10.10
N ASN A 126 1.35 7.24 10.51
CA ASN A 126 1.62 8.45 9.73
C ASN A 126 3.13 8.69 9.57
N GLU A 127 3.91 8.44 10.61
CA GLU A 127 5.37 8.54 10.53
C GLU A 127 5.96 7.53 9.55
N GLY A 128 5.45 6.29 9.52
CA GLY A 128 5.84 5.29 8.53
C GLY A 128 5.53 5.72 7.10
N VAL A 129 4.36 6.28 6.86
CA VAL A 129 3.97 6.83 5.56
C VAL A 129 4.87 8.02 5.19
N ARG A 130 5.08 8.96 6.10
CA ARG A 130 5.97 10.11 5.90
C ARG A 130 7.36 9.66 5.45
N GLN A 131 7.97 8.74 6.19
CA GLN A 131 9.29 8.20 5.85
C GLN A 131 9.27 7.45 4.51
N GLY A 132 8.28 6.61 4.26
CA GLY A 132 8.16 5.85 3.03
C GLY A 132 8.05 6.73 1.80
N TYR A 133 7.24 7.79 1.87
CA TYR A 133 7.05 8.71 0.73
C TYR A 133 8.23 9.69 0.54
N VAL A 134 8.94 10.03 1.60
CA VAL A 134 10.15 10.87 1.50
C VAL A 134 11.33 10.05 0.98
N ASP A 135 11.64 8.93 1.64
CA ASP A 135 12.84 8.13 1.34
C ASP A 135 12.70 7.31 0.05
N GLY A 136 11.46 6.92 -0.29
CA GLY A 136 11.14 6.24 -1.55
C GLY A 136 10.98 7.16 -2.76
N TYR A 137 11.21 8.48 -2.59
CA TYR A 137 11.02 9.48 -3.65
C TYR A 137 9.63 9.45 -4.28
N LEU A 138 8.61 9.07 -3.50
CA LEU A 138 7.24 8.98 -3.96
C LEU A 138 6.60 10.37 -4.05
N ARG A 139 5.62 10.53 -4.95
CA ARG A 139 4.91 11.79 -5.12
C ARG A 139 4.02 12.09 -3.93
N LYS A 140 4.18 13.27 -3.35
CA LYS A 140 3.42 13.75 -2.20
C LYS A 140 2.22 14.57 -2.68
N SER A 141 1.05 13.96 -2.72
CA SER A 141 -0.17 14.55 -3.32
C SER A 141 -1.20 15.00 -2.29
N VAL A 142 -1.00 14.66 -1.01
CA VAL A 142 -1.97 14.97 0.05
C VAL A 142 -1.97 16.46 0.39
N VAL A 143 -3.16 17.02 0.53
CA VAL A 143 -3.40 18.41 0.95
C VAL A 143 -4.06 18.42 2.32
N LYS A 144 -3.79 19.47 3.10
CA LYS A 144 -4.34 19.65 4.46
C LYS A 144 -5.83 19.85 4.46
N ASP A 145 -6.33 20.55 3.45
CA ASP A 145 -7.72 20.93 3.32
C ASP A 145 -8.14 20.94 1.84
N PRO A 146 -9.31 20.38 1.49
CA PRO A 146 -9.73 20.27 0.10
C PRO A 146 -10.06 21.60 -0.57
N LEU A 147 -10.36 22.65 0.19
CA LEU A 147 -10.69 23.98 -0.33
C LEU A 147 -9.41 24.82 -0.53
N ILE A 148 -8.56 24.88 0.50
CA ILE A 148 -7.32 25.68 0.50
C ILE A 148 -6.23 24.99 -0.32
N ARG A 149 -6.21 23.66 -0.32
CA ARG A 149 -5.29 22.79 -1.07
C ARG A 149 -3.81 23.02 -0.76
N GLU A 150 -3.48 23.38 0.46
CA GLU A 150 -2.10 23.45 0.91
C GLU A 150 -1.52 22.02 1.04
N ASN A 151 -0.45 21.72 0.29
CA ASN A 151 0.18 20.42 0.33
C ASN A 151 0.85 20.15 1.67
N THR A 152 0.72 18.94 2.21
CA THR A 152 1.31 18.56 3.50
C THR A 152 2.81 18.32 3.43
N LYS A 153 3.37 18.12 2.22
CA LYS A 153 4.79 17.91 1.88
C LYS A 153 5.37 16.56 2.34
N ASP A 154 4.59 15.74 3.00
CA ASP A 154 4.99 14.43 3.54
C ASP A 154 4.01 13.28 3.23
N ASN A 155 2.93 13.61 2.51
CA ASN A 155 1.86 12.70 2.10
C ASN A 155 1.03 12.12 3.25
N THR A 156 0.99 12.81 4.38
CA THR A 156 0.13 12.48 5.54
C THR A 156 -1.05 13.46 5.65
N PRO A 157 -2.13 13.11 6.35
CA PRO A 157 -2.35 11.83 7.00
C PRO A 157 -2.65 10.68 6.02
N ALA A 158 -2.34 9.45 6.43
CA ALA A 158 -2.81 8.26 5.74
C ALA A 158 -4.30 8.04 5.97
N ILE A 159 -4.96 7.33 5.06
CA ILE A 159 -6.30 6.80 5.30
C ILE A 159 -6.14 5.51 6.11
N LEU A 160 -6.58 5.51 7.36
CA LEU A 160 -6.40 4.40 8.29
C LEU A 160 -7.73 3.69 8.57
N HIS A 161 -7.78 2.41 8.23
CA HIS A 161 -8.87 1.50 8.57
C HIS A 161 -8.39 0.47 9.59
N THR A 162 -9.00 0.44 10.77
CA THR A 162 -8.66 -0.52 11.82
C THR A 162 -9.82 -1.47 12.09
N LYS A 163 -9.46 -2.75 12.31
CA LYS A 163 -10.39 -3.80 12.70
C LYS A 163 -9.79 -4.61 13.84
N ILE A 164 -10.54 -4.78 14.94
CA ILE A 164 -10.16 -5.68 16.03
C ILE A 164 -10.59 -7.10 15.65
N VAL A 165 -9.67 -8.05 15.79
CA VAL A 165 -9.87 -9.48 15.51
C VAL A 165 -9.43 -10.34 16.70
N ALA A 166 -9.83 -11.58 16.73
CA ALA A 166 -9.37 -12.49 17.79
C ALA A 166 -7.87 -12.79 17.72
N GLY A 167 -7.24 -12.98 18.87
CA GLY A 167 -5.83 -13.37 18.98
C GLY A 167 -4.87 -12.22 19.22
N ASN A 168 -3.58 -12.45 18.97
CA ASN A 168 -2.48 -11.57 19.35
C ASN A 168 -1.59 -11.18 18.17
N LYS A 169 -2.11 -11.22 16.95
CA LYS A 169 -1.38 -10.84 15.72
C LYS A 169 -1.82 -9.47 15.24
N VAL A 170 -0.91 -8.76 14.61
CA VAL A 170 -1.22 -7.55 13.82
C VAL A 170 -0.95 -7.87 12.35
N LYS A 171 -1.93 -7.58 11.51
CA LYS A 171 -1.78 -7.68 10.06
C LYS A 171 -1.92 -6.29 9.46
N ILE A 172 -0.93 -5.91 8.67
CA ILE A 172 -0.87 -4.63 7.99
C ILE A 172 -1.03 -4.88 6.49
N LYS A 173 -1.85 -4.06 5.85
CA LYS A 173 -1.92 -3.96 4.40
C LYS A 173 -1.75 -2.49 4.01
N VAL A 174 -0.90 -2.23 3.05
CA VAL A 174 -0.67 -0.91 2.48
C VAL A 174 -1.16 -0.93 1.04
N ALA A 175 -2.03 -0.01 0.70
CA ALA A 175 -2.54 0.16 -0.66
C ALA A 175 -2.32 1.60 -1.11
N PRO A 176 -1.32 1.89 -1.96
CA PRO A 176 -1.21 3.18 -2.61
C PRO A 176 -2.42 3.40 -3.52
N LYS A 177 -3.17 4.48 -3.29
CA LYS A 177 -4.38 4.79 -4.04
C LYS A 177 -4.17 6.02 -4.92
N GLY A 178 -3.86 5.77 -6.19
CA GLY A 178 -3.83 6.81 -7.22
C GLY A 178 -5.24 7.28 -7.61
N PHE A 179 -5.35 8.48 -8.15
CA PHE A 179 -6.63 9.08 -8.50
C PHE A 179 -6.86 9.20 -10.02
N GLY A 180 -5.82 9.05 -10.83
CA GLY A 180 -5.93 9.14 -12.29
C GLY A 180 -6.89 8.10 -12.88
N SER A 181 -6.87 6.88 -12.40
CA SER A 181 -7.76 5.80 -12.83
C SER A 181 -9.23 6.10 -12.52
N GLU A 182 -9.55 6.73 -11.39
CA GLU A 182 -10.90 7.14 -11.03
C GLU A 182 -11.43 8.24 -11.94
N ASN A 183 -10.60 9.24 -12.21
CA ASN A 183 -10.96 10.34 -13.11
C ASN A 183 -11.32 9.87 -14.51
N MET A 184 -10.72 8.77 -14.96
CA MET A 184 -10.94 8.18 -16.28
C MET A 184 -11.97 7.03 -16.29
N SER A 185 -12.41 6.59 -15.11
CA SER A 185 -13.40 5.51 -14.99
C SER A 185 -14.82 6.04 -15.06
N ARG A 186 -15.70 5.30 -15.73
CA ARG A 186 -17.14 5.61 -15.83
C ARG A 186 -17.94 4.31 -15.76
N VAL A 187 -19.09 4.39 -15.13
CA VAL A 187 -20.07 3.30 -15.12
C VAL A 187 -21.20 3.69 -16.08
N PHE A 188 -21.48 2.82 -17.04
CA PHE A 188 -22.64 2.93 -17.91
C PHE A 188 -23.62 1.85 -17.53
N MET A 189 -24.87 2.26 -17.24
CA MET A 189 -26.00 1.35 -16.97
C MET A 189 -26.89 1.25 -18.19
#